data_45ee85e49303db9d260ba82c2c8a6c0d
#
_entry.id   45ee85e49303db9d260ba82c2c8a6c0d
#
_cell.length_a   1.000
_cell.length_b   1.000
_cell.length_c   1.000
_cell.angle_alpha   90.00
_cell.angle_beta   90.00
_cell.angle_gamma   90.00
#
_symmetry.space_group_name_H-M   'P 1'
#
loop_
_entity.id
_entity.type
_entity.pdbx_description
1 polymer ?
#
loop_
_entity_poly.entity_id
_entity_poly.type
_entity_poly.pdbx_seq_one_letter_code
_entity_poly.pdbx_strand_id
1 'polypeptide(L)'
;MDPVPHVPPIVIPAILAVAEERGSTGKELLAALCVGQEVARRLSRVLLSIMTKSIMKYGKTPDFFGNSNEHIIGAAVGCGMLMKLNEKQMRNAIGIAAYYCSLGVCRDWESTSPKSMIKYVPVSWMAQGAVQAAEMAELGYTGNEYTLDSEYGFPHIYCREPDVWDPEKVVEELGSRWFFTEYHYKPYPVCRYLHSVLDAFAILQEKYHFSPEQIEAIDCH
;
A
#
# COMPACT_ATOMS: atom_id res chain seq x y z
N MET A 1 -6.79 16.42 -2.31
CA MET A 1 -7.10 15.22 -1.51
C MET A 1 -6.14 14.14 -1.96
N ASP A 2 -5.16 13.77 -1.13
CA ASP A 2 -4.17 12.77 -1.52
C ASP A 2 -4.87 11.43 -1.76
N PRO A 3 -4.70 10.81 -2.94
CA PRO A 3 -5.20 9.47 -3.19
C PRO A 3 -4.44 8.53 -2.25
N VAL A 4 -5.12 8.00 -1.24
CA VAL A 4 -4.51 7.11 -0.25
C VAL A 4 -4.48 5.70 -0.81
N PRO A 5 -3.31 5.06 -0.93
CA PRO A 5 -3.20 3.68 -1.36
C PRO A 5 -3.84 2.71 -0.35
N HIS A 6 -4.10 1.47 -0.79
CA HIS A 6 -4.74 0.44 0.03
C HIS A 6 -3.72 -0.28 0.94
N VAL A 7 -3.15 0.40 1.95
CA VAL A 7 -2.14 -0.16 2.85
C VAL A 7 -2.65 -1.33 3.70
N PRO A 8 -3.79 -1.22 4.39
CA PRO A 8 -4.24 -2.23 5.33
C PRO A 8 -4.37 -3.66 4.77
N PRO A 9 -4.83 -3.87 3.52
CA PRO A 9 -5.02 -5.22 2.97
C PRO A 9 -3.74 -6.07 2.87
N ILE A 10 -2.56 -5.45 2.84
CA ILE A 10 -1.27 -6.15 2.80
C ILE A 10 -0.69 -6.25 4.20
N VAL A 11 -0.67 -5.14 4.92
CA VAL A 11 0.02 -5.02 6.20
C VAL A 11 -0.68 -5.81 7.31
N ILE A 12 -2.01 -5.68 7.41
CA ILE A 12 -2.76 -6.31 8.51
C ILE A 12 -2.69 -7.83 8.47
N PRO A 13 -3.02 -8.53 7.36
CA PRO A 13 -3.04 -10.00 7.37
C PRO A 13 -1.66 -10.61 7.59
N ALA A 14 -0.60 -10.00 7.06
CA ALA A 14 0.77 -10.47 7.27
C ALA A 14 1.16 -10.42 8.76
N ILE A 15 0.96 -9.27 9.39
CA ILE A 15 1.32 -9.07 10.81
C ILE A 15 0.43 -9.91 11.72
N LEU A 16 -0.87 -10.04 11.43
CA LEU A 16 -1.80 -10.85 12.20
C LEU A 16 -1.38 -12.33 12.19
N ALA A 17 -1.05 -12.87 11.01
CA ALA A 17 -0.60 -14.25 10.88
C ALA A 17 0.64 -14.55 11.75
N VAL A 18 1.63 -13.65 11.71
CA VAL A 18 2.84 -13.77 12.56
C VAL A 18 2.51 -13.62 14.04
N ALA A 19 1.60 -12.70 14.40
CA ALA A 19 1.19 -12.52 15.78
C ALA A 19 0.52 -13.79 16.36
N GLU A 20 -0.33 -14.42 15.57
CA GLU A 20 -0.98 -15.69 15.94
C GLU A 20 0.05 -16.83 16.10
N GLU A 21 0.94 -17.00 15.13
CA GLU A 21 2.00 -18.02 15.16
C GLU A 21 2.92 -17.87 16.38
N ARG A 22 3.32 -16.63 16.67
CA ARG A 22 4.27 -16.32 17.76
C ARG A 22 3.61 -16.17 19.13
N GLY A 23 2.28 -16.30 19.23
CA GLY A 23 1.55 -16.09 20.47
C GLY A 23 1.71 -14.67 21.04
N SER A 24 1.80 -13.69 20.18
CA SER A 24 2.05 -12.29 20.56
C SER A 24 0.89 -11.70 21.36
N THR A 25 1.22 -10.81 22.30
CA THR A 25 0.19 -10.07 23.05
C THR A 25 -0.51 -9.06 22.15
N GLY A 26 -1.74 -8.68 22.50
CA GLY A 26 -2.48 -7.63 21.79
C GLY A 26 -1.72 -6.29 21.72
N LYS A 27 -0.92 -5.98 22.76
CA LYS A 27 -0.07 -4.77 22.76
C LYS A 27 1.05 -4.85 21.73
N GLU A 28 1.71 -6.00 21.60
CA GLU A 28 2.75 -6.23 20.60
C GLU A 28 2.16 -6.18 19.19
N LEU A 29 1.00 -6.82 18.97
CA LEU A 29 0.27 -6.76 17.70
C LEU A 29 -0.06 -5.31 17.30
N LEU A 30 -0.64 -4.53 18.21
CA LEU A 30 -0.98 -3.13 17.93
C LEU A 30 0.27 -2.30 17.60
N ALA A 31 1.36 -2.48 18.34
CA ALA A 31 2.61 -1.77 18.06
C ALA A 31 3.16 -2.14 16.68
N ALA A 32 3.18 -3.42 16.32
CA ALA A 32 3.63 -3.89 15.01
C ALA A 32 2.75 -3.38 13.87
N LEU A 33 1.42 -3.35 14.07
CA LEU A 33 0.48 -2.79 13.09
C LEU A 33 0.71 -1.29 12.88
N CYS A 34 0.88 -0.52 13.96
CA CYS A 34 1.15 0.92 13.85
C CYS A 34 2.44 1.20 13.06
N VAL A 35 3.53 0.53 13.41
CA VAL A 35 4.82 0.74 12.72
C VAL A 35 4.78 0.22 11.28
N GLY A 36 4.24 -0.96 11.04
CA GLY A 36 4.12 -1.51 9.69
C GLY A 36 3.28 -0.62 8.76
N GLN A 37 2.16 -0.11 9.25
CA GLN A 37 1.31 0.83 8.52
C GLN A 37 2.03 2.16 8.26
N GLU A 38 2.76 2.67 9.25
CA GLU A 38 3.51 3.92 9.13
C GLU A 38 4.61 3.81 8.05
N VAL A 39 5.42 2.76 8.10
CA VAL A 39 6.47 2.54 7.08
C VAL A 39 5.86 2.44 5.68
N ALA A 40 4.82 1.64 5.51
CA ALA A 40 4.12 1.52 4.24
C ALA A 40 3.56 2.87 3.77
N ARG A 41 2.96 3.65 4.67
CA ARG A 41 2.39 4.97 4.35
C ARG A 41 3.46 5.97 3.94
N ARG A 42 4.61 5.98 4.60
CA ARG A 42 5.75 6.86 4.27
C ARG A 42 6.27 6.59 2.87
N LEU A 43 6.49 5.34 2.51
CA LEU A 43 6.90 4.95 1.16
C LEU A 43 5.85 5.34 0.12
N SER A 44 4.57 5.10 0.40
CA SER A 44 3.47 5.49 -0.49
C SER A 44 3.39 6.99 -0.72
N ARG A 45 3.65 7.83 0.28
CA ARG A 45 3.66 9.29 0.11
C ARG A 45 4.67 9.74 -0.93
N VAL A 46 5.84 9.12 -0.94
CA VAL A 46 6.89 9.43 -1.92
C VAL A 46 6.47 8.96 -3.31
N LEU A 47 5.94 7.76 -3.44
CA LEU A 47 5.45 7.25 -4.73
C LEU A 47 4.28 8.08 -5.28
N LEU A 48 3.38 8.57 -4.42
CA LEU A 48 2.33 9.52 -4.80
C LEU A 48 2.89 10.85 -5.31
N SER A 49 3.97 11.33 -4.72
CA SER A 49 4.69 12.53 -5.21
C SER A 49 5.20 12.32 -6.64
N ILE A 50 5.78 11.14 -6.92
CA ILE A 50 6.22 10.76 -8.27
C ILE A 50 5.04 10.76 -9.24
N MET A 51 3.91 10.17 -8.85
CA MET A 51 2.70 10.13 -9.65
C MET A 51 2.19 11.54 -10.00
N THR A 52 2.08 12.41 -8.99
CA THR A 52 1.61 13.78 -9.19
C THR A 52 2.51 14.55 -10.14
N LYS A 53 3.83 14.46 -9.96
CA LYS A 53 4.80 15.11 -10.85
C LYS A 53 4.73 14.54 -12.28
N SER A 54 4.51 13.23 -12.44
CA SER A 54 4.34 12.63 -13.76
C SER A 54 3.09 13.15 -14.47
N ILE A 55 1.97 13.28 -13.76
CA ILE A 55 0.74 13.86 -14.32
C ILE A 55 0.98 15.30 -14.73
N MET A 56 1.62 16.11 -13.89
CA MET A 56 1.91 17.50 -14.20
C MET A 56 2.85 17.68 -15.40
N LYS A 57 3.86 16.82 -15.54
CA LYS A 57 4.88 16.91 -16.58
C LYS A 57 4.44 16.29 -17.90
N TYR A 58 3.73 15.17 -17.87
CA TYR A 58 3.43 14.36 -19.06
C TYR A 58 1.93 14.24 -19.37
N GLY A 59 1.06 14.80 -18.53
CA GLY A 59 -0.39 14.69 -18.69
C GLY A 59 -0.96 13.29 -18.45
N LYS A 60 -0.15 12.34 -17.92
CA LYS A 60 -0.57 10.96 -17.67
C LYS A 60 0.04 10.40 -16.39
N THR A 61 -0.64 9.42 -15.81
CA THR A 61 -0.10 8.62 -14.70
C THR A 61 1.05 7.74 -15.17
N PRO A 62 2.02 7.42 -14.28
CA PRO A 62 3.04 6.42 -14.58
C PRO A 62 2.43 5.05 -14.88
N ASP A 63 3.13 4.22 -15.64
CA ASP A 63 2.62 2.91 -16.07
C ASP A 63 2.49 1.91 -14.89
N PHE A 64 3.18 2.15 -13.77
CA PHE A 64 3.06 1.35 -12.54
C PHE A 64 1.89 1.76 -11.64
N PHE A 65 1.10 2.76 -12.02
CA PHE A 65 -0.02 3.25 -11.20
C PHE A 65 -1.04 2.16 -10.87
N GLY A 66 -1.60 2.24 -9.67
CA GLY A 66 -2.64 1.33 -9.18
C GLY A 66 -2.14 0.16 -8.34
N ASN A 67 -0.83 -0.07 -8.28
CA ASN A 67 -0.22 -1.08 -7.42
C ASN A 67 0.40 -0.42 -6.19
N SER A 68 0.23 -1.07 -5.04
CA SER A 68 0.73 -0.62 -3.74
C SER A 68 1.80 -1.60 -3.24
N ASN A 69 2.74 -1.95 -4.13
CA ASN A 69 3.70 -3.02 -3.89
C ASN A 69 4.72 -2.66 -2.79
N GLU A 70 4.98 -1.37 -2.57
CA GLU A 70 5.82 -0.85 -1.48
C GLU A 70 5.31 -1.23 -0.08
N HIS A 71 4.03 -1.57 0.04
CA HIS A 71 3.44 -1.94 1.33
C HIS A 71 4.00 -3.27 1.88
N ILE A 72 4.59 -4.11 1.03
CA ILE A 72 5.29 -5.33 1.44
C ILE A 72 6.43 -5.01 2.42
N ILE A 73 7.11 -3.86 2.23
CA ILE A 73 8.20 -3.43 3.10
C ILE A 73 7.66 -3.11 4.50
N GLY A 74 6.58 -2.33 4.58
CA GLY A 74 5.95 -2.03 5.87
C GLY A 74 5.40 -3.28 6.57
N ALA A 75 4.81 -4.21 5.82
CA ALA A 75 4.35 -5.49 6.35
C ALA A 75 5.51 -6.32 6.91
N ALA A 76 6.64 -6.41 6.18
CA ALA A 76 7.85 -7.13 6.64
C ALA A 76 8.45 -6.50 7.91
N VAL A 77 8.44 -5.17 8.03
CA VAL A 77 8.87 -4.48 9.25
C VAL A 77 7.99 -4.86 10.44
N GLY A 78 6.67 -4.83 10.28
CA GLY A 78 5.75 -5.25 11.35
C GLY A 78 5.92 -6.72 11.75
N CYS A 79 6.09 -7.64 10.78
CA CYS A 79 6.39 -9.04 11.02
C CYS A 79 7.72 -9.18 11.77
N GLY A 80 8.77 -8.50 11.33
CA GLY A 80 10.09 -8.51 11.95
C GLY A 80 10.08 -7.99 13.41
N MET A 81 9.21 -7.02 13.73
CA MET A 81 9.03 -6.57 15.11
C MET A 81 8.49 -7.70 16.01
N LEU A 82 7.49 -8.45 15.54
CA LEU A 82 6.93 -9.58 16.30
C LEU A 82 7.93 -10.74 16.44
N MET A 83 8.77 -10.96 15.44
CA MET A 83 9.86 -11.94 15.46
C MET A 83 11.07 -11.46 16.26
N LYS A 84 11.04 -10.23 16.83
CA LYS A 84 12.11 -9.62 17.60
C LYS A 84 13.43 -9.52 16.84
N LEU A 85 13.38 -9.26 15.54
CA LEU A 85 14.56 -9.08 14.71
C LEU A 85 15.43 -7.94 15.24
N ASN A 86 16.75 -8.16 15.30
CA ASN A 86 17.69 -7.09 15.59
C ASN A 86 17.82 -6.13 14.39
N GLU A 87 18.53 -5.01 14.59
CA GLU A 87 18.67 -3.98 13.54
C GLU A 87 19.20 -4.53 12.21
N LYS A 88 20.23 -5.37 12.26
CA LYS A 88 20.81 -5.98 11.05
C LYS A 88 19.82 -6.90 10.34
N GLN A 89 19.13 -7.74 11.10
CA GLN A 89 18.10 -8.62 10.56
C GLN A 89 16.95 -7.80 9.97
N MET A 90 16.52 -6.71 10.63
CA MET A 90 15.49 -5.82 10.12
C MET A 90 15.89 -5.17 8.80
N ARG A 91 17.12 -4.68 8.67
CA ARG A 91 17.65 -4.16 7.39
C ARG A 91 17.60 -5.21 6.29
N ASN A 92 17.98 -6.45 6.60
CA ASN A 92 17.89 -7.56 5.66
C ASN A 92 16.44 -7.87 5.27
N ALA A 93 15.51 -7.90 6.22
CA ALA A 93 14.07 -8.09 5.94
C ALA A 93 13.54 -7.01 4.98
N ILE A 94 13.88 -5.75 5.20
CA ILE A 94 13.53 -4.63 4.30
C ILE A 94 14.12 -4.87 2.91
N GLY A 95 15.39 -5.24 2.81
CA GLY A 95 16.07 -5.51 1.53
C GLY A 95 15.46 -6.67 0.75
N ILE A 96 15.09 -7.76 1.43
CA ILE A 96 14.44 -8.92 0.82
C ILE A 96 13.01 -8.53 0.39
N ALA A 97 12.25 -7.85 1.25
CA ALA A 97 10.90 -7.39 0.92
C ALA A 97 10.88 -6.43 -0.28
N ALA A 98 11.85 -5.52 -0.36
CA ALA A 98 11.99 -4.61 -1.49
C ALA A 98 12.29 -5.35 -2.80
N TYR A 99 13.05 -6.45 -2.75
CA TYR A 99 13.30 -7.30 -3.92
C TYR A 99 12.02 -8.00 -4.41
N TYR A 100 11.09 -8.30 -3.52
CA TYR A 100 9.78 -8.87 -3.86
C TYR A 100 8.76 -7.84 -4.34
N CYS A 101 9.05 -6.56 -4.26
CA CYS A 101 8.20 -5.51 -4.79
C CYS A 101 8.12 -5.65 -6.32
N SER A 102 7.02 -6.20 -6.82
CA SER A 102 6.79 -6.36 -8.24
C SER A 102 6.10 -5.12 -8.82
N LEU A 103 6.38 -4.82 -10.08
CA LEU A 103 5.56 -3.90 -10.88
C LEU A 103 4.38 -4.69 -11.43
N GLY A 104 3.19 -4.43 -10.90
CA GLY A 104 1.98 -5.10 -11.40
C GLY A 104 1.40 -4.40 -12.63
N VAL A 105 0.57 -5.14 -13.36
CA VAL A 105 -0.12 -4.67 -14.57
C VAL A 105 -1.52 -4.12 -14.26
N CYS A 106 -1.66 -3.34 -13.19
CA CYS A 106 -2.96 -2.83 -12.75
C CYS A 106 -3.64 -1.98 -13.82
N ARG A 107 -2.89 -1.23 -14.60
CA ARG A 107 -3.45 -0.43 -15.70
C ARG A 107 -4.04 -1.29 -16.82
N ASP A 108 -3.47 -2.43 -17.11
CA ASP A 108 -4.07 -3.39 -18.05
C ASP A 108 -5.43 -3.83 -17.53
N TRP A 109 -5.51 -4.20 -16.25
CA TRP A 109 -6.79 -4.54 -15.62
C TRP A 109 -7.79 -3.38 -15.66
N GLU A 110 -7.34 -2.14 -15.43
CA GLU A 110 -8.21 -0.95 -15.48
C GLU A 110 -8.74 -0.66 -16.88
N SER A 111 -7.97 -0.95 -17.93
CA SER A 111 -8.34 -0.67 -19.32
C SER A 111 -9.25 -1.72 -19.94
N THR A 112 -9.35 -2.93 -19.37
CA THR A 112 -10.12 -4.04 -19.94
C THR A 112 -11.57 -4.08 -19.46
N SER A 113 -12.46 -4.63 -20.28
CA SER A 113 -13.86 -4.92 -19.95
C SER A 113 -14.29 -6.23 -20.66
N PRO A 114 -14.98 -7.14 -19.98
CA PRO A 114 -15.39 -7.11 -18.55
C PRO A 114 -14.19 -7.24 -17.62
N LYS A 115 -14.36 -6.73 -16.38
CA LYS A 115 -13.30 -6.80 -15.37
C LYS A 115 -13.06 -8.22 -14.89
N SER A 116 -11.78 -8.63 -14.89
CA SER A 116 -11.38 -9.88 -14.25
C SER A 116 -11.32 -9.74 -12.72
N MET A 117 -11.31 -10.86 -12.01
CA MET A 117 -11.29 -10.91 -10.54
C MET A 117 -9.91 -10.61 -9.93
N ILE A 118 -8.87 -10.38 -10.76
CA ILE A 118 -7.47 -10.32 -10.33
C ILE A 118 -7.11 -9.08 -9.51
N LYS A 119 -7.92 -8.04 -9.47
CA LYS A 119 -7.57 -6.71 -8.89
C LYS A 119 -6.84 -6.78 -7.55
N TYR A 120 -7.29 -7.61 -6.63
CA TYR A 120 -6.76 -7.71 -5.28
C TYR A 120 -6.02 -9.02 -4.98
N VAL A 121 -5.90 -9.93 -5.93
CA VAL A 121 -5.16 -11.19 -5.74
C VAL A 121 -3.68 -10.96 -5.42
N PRO A 122 -2.96 -9.99 -6.04
CA PRO A 122 -1.57 -9.70 -5.68
C PRO A 122 -1.37 -9.29 -4.21
N VAL A 123 -2.41 -8.77 -3.53
CA VAL A 123 -2.34 -8.36 -2.12
C VAL A 123 -1.98 -9.53 -1.20
N SER A 124 -2.57 -10.72 -1.41
CA SER A 124 -2.25 -11.91 -0.62
C SER A 124 -0.84 -12.42 -0.87
N TRP A 125 -0.37 -12.37 -2.11
CA TRP A 125 1.01 -12.70 -2.46
C TRP A 125 2.02 -11.75 -1.77
N MET A 126 1.74 -10.46 -1.76
CA MET A 126 2.59 -9.49 -1.08
C MET A 126 2.60 -9.67 0.44
N ALA A 127 1.45 -10.00 1.04
CA ALA A 127 1.38 -10.31 2.46
C ALA A 127 2.23 -11.56 2.80
N GLN A 128 2.12 -12.62 1.99
CA GLN A 128 2.96 -13.82 2.12
C GLN A 128 4.45 -13.50 1.94
N GLY A 129 4.80 -12.71 0.93
CA GLY A 129 6.19 -12.29 0.67
C GLY A 129 6.79 -11.47 1.81
N ALA A 130 5.98 -10.66 2.50
CA ALA A 130 6.41 -9.90 3.67
C ALA A 130 6.76 -10.82 4.87
N VAL A 131 5.92 -11.81 5.14
CA VAL A 131 6.19 -12.84 6.17
C VAL A 131 7.48 -13.58 5.83
N GLN A 132 7.58 -14.08 4.59
CA GLN A 132 8.76 -14.79 4.11
C GLN A 132 10.04 -13.95 4.23
N ALA A 133 9.98 -12.66 3.89
CA ALA A 133 11.14 -11.77 3.99
C ALA A 133 11.63 -11.64 5.44
N ALA A 134 10.72 -11.52 6.40
CA ALA A 134 11.05 -11.45 7.81
C ALA A 134 11.62 -12.78 8.33
N GLU A 135 11.03 -13.92 7.96
CA GLU A 135 11.52 -15.27 8.31
C GLU A 135 12.90 -15.56 7.74
N MET A 136 13.14 -15.21 6.47
CA MET A 136 14.45 -15.37 5.86
C MET A 136 15.50 -14.55 6.60
N ALA A 137 15.20 -13.32 6.97
CA ALA A 137 16.09 -12.48 7.74
C ALA A 137 16.34 -13.02 9.15
N GLU A 138 15.32 -13.60 9.82
CA GLU A 138 15.45 -14.30 11.10
C GLU A 138 16.46 -15.47 10.98
N LEU A 139 16.39 -16.23 9.89
CA LEU A 139 17.27 -17.35 9.57
C LEU A 139 18.68 -16.94 9.13
N GLY A 140 18.94 -15.63 8.99
CA GLY A 140 20.26 -15.11 8.62
C GLY A 140 20.49 -14.91 7.13
N TYR A 141 19.46 -15.00 6.29
CA TYR A 141 19.57 -14.58 4.89
C TYR A 141 19.78 -13.06 4.82
N THR A 142 20.58 -12.63 3.85
CA THR A 142 20.91 -11.22 3.65
C THR A 142 20.15 -10.63 2.49
N GLY A 143 19.60 -9.43 2.70
CA GLY A 143 19.05 -8.56 1.67
C GLY A 143 19.99 -7.41 1.37
N ASN A 144 19.66 -6.59 0.38
CA ASN A 144 20.40 -5.36 0.14
C ASN A 144 20.02 -4.31 1.20
N GLU A 145 20.90 -4.09 2.17
CA GLU A 145 20.68 -3.17 3.31
C GLU A 145 20.50 -1.70 2.89
N TYR A 146 20.95 -1.33 1.70
CA TYR A 146 20.87 0.03 1.14
C TYR A 146 19.78 0.18 0.08
N THR A 147 18.84 -0.74 0.02
CA THR A 147 17.83 -0.77 -1.06
C THR A 147 16.98 0.49 -1.17
N LEU A 148 16.81 1.23 -0.08
CA LEU A 148 16.04 2.49 -0.06
C LEU A 148 16.89 3.73 -0.42
N ASP A 149 18.21 3.64 -0.31
CA ASP A 149 19.15 4.74 -0.51
C ASP A 149 20.02 4.57 -1.75
N SER A 150 20.09 3.37 -2.31
CA SER A 150 20.94 3.03 -3.43
C SER A 150 20.50 3.69 -4.73
N GLU A 151 21.46 4.13 -5.54
CA GLU A 151 21.24 4.62 -6.90
C GLU A 151 20.47 3.63 -7.79
N TYR A 152 20.59 2.33 -7.53
CA TYR A 152 19.89 1.25 -8.26
C TYR A 152 18.80 0.58 -7.40
N GLY A 153 18.44 1.19 -6.27
CA GLY A 153 17.54 0.63 -5.30
C GLY A 153 16.05 0.77 -5.66
N PHE A 154 15.21 0.39 -4.71
CA PHE A 154 13.76 0.43 -4.80
C PHE A 154 13.20 1.73 -5.42
N PRO A 155 13.68 2.94 -5.06
CA PRO A 155 13.13 4.17 -5.62
C PRO A 155 13.23 4.28 -7.13
N HIS A 156 14.34 3.79 -7.70
CA HIS A 156 14.62 3.90 -9.14
C HIS A 156 13.77 2.98 -10.02
N ILE A 157 13.20 1.93 -9.45
CA ILE A 157 12.23 1.06 -10.15
C ILE A 157 10.96 1.86 -10.48
N TYR A 158 10.54 2.74 -9.57
CA TYR A 158 9.32 3.53 -9.69
C TYR A 158 9.56 4.93 -10.26
N CYS A 159 10.79 5.42 -10.23
CA CYS A 159 11.14 6.76 -10.67
C CYS A 159 12.35 6.74 -11.61
N ARG A 160 12.08 6.89 -12.91
CA ARG A 160 13.14 6.99 -13.93
C ARG A 160 13.86 8.34 -13.94
N GLU A 161 13.32 9.32 -13.24
CA GLU A 161 13.86 10.68 -13.18
C GLU A 161 14.43 10.95 -11.79
N PRO A 162 15.75 11.14 -11.65
CA PRO A 162 16.43 11.28 -10.34
C PRO A 162 15.88 12.41 -9.47
N ASP A 163 15.45 13.51 -10.08
CA ASP A 163 14.95 14.72 -9.44
C ASP A 163 13.52 14.60 -8.90
N VAL A 164 12.87 13.47 -9.10
CA VAL A 164 11.51 13.22 -8.61
C VAL A 164 11.49 12.42 -7.32
N TRP A 165 12.53 11.62 -7.06
CA TRP A 165 12.71 10.91 -5.81
C TRP A 165 13.29 11.82 -4.73
N ASP A 166 12.62 11.88 -3.60
CA ASP A 166 13.04 12.66 -2.44
C ASP A 166 13.05 11.74 -1.20
N PRO A 167 14.19 11.12 -0.87
CA PRO A 167 14.30 10.19 0.25
C PRO A 167 14.04 10.86 1.61
N GLU A 168 14.30 12.15 1.74
CA GLU A 168 14.07 12.90 2.99
C GLU A 168 12.60 12.87 3.39
N LYS A 169 11.68 12.80 2.43
CA LYS A 169 10.24 12.66 2.73
C LYS A 169 9.87 11.34 3.41
N VAL A 170 10.66 10.30 3.27
CA VAL A 170 10.42 9.03 3.97
C VAL A 170 10.64 9.21 5.47
N VAL A 171 11.66 9.98 5.83
CA VAL A 171 12.07 10.22 7.23
C VAL A 171 11.56 11.54 7.81
N GLU A 172 10.82 12.34 7.03
CA GLU A 172 10.22 13.60 7.46
C GLU A 172 9.43 13.43 8.77
N GLU A 173 9.75 14.21 9.78
CA GLU A 173 9.13 14.18 11.12
C GLU A 173 9.09 12.76 11.75
N LEU A 174 10.06 11.89 11.43
CA LEU A 174 10.11 10.52 11.96
C LEU A 174 10.21 10.55 13.50
N GLY A 175 9.35 9.76 14.15
CA GLY A 175 9.25 9.71 15.60
C GLY A 175 8.33 10.75 16.24
N SER A 176 7.90 11.78 15.51
CA SER A 176 6.98 12.81 16.00
C SER A 176 5.61 12.82 15.32
N ARG A 177 5.56 12.54 14.03
CA ARG A 177 4.33 12.48 13.25
C ARG A 177 4.06 11.07 12.71
N TRP A 178 2.81 10.65 12.80
CA TRP A 178 2.32 9.36 12.34
C TRP A 178 1.36 9.55 11.18
N PHE A 179 1.84 9.38 9.95
CA PHE A 179 1.05 9.60 8.73
C PHE A 179 -0.04 8.57 8.50
N PHE A 180 0.06 7.37 9.09
CA PHE A 180 -1.01 6.38 8.97
C PHE A 180 -2.30 6.82 9.69
N THR A 181 -2.25 7.75 10.63
CA THR A 181 -3.44 8.30 11.29
C THR A 181 -4.29 9.17 10.37
N GLU A 182 -3.74 9.55 9.21
CA GLU A 182 -4.42 10.34 8.18
C GLU A 182 -5.24 9.46 7.19
N TYR A 183 -5.45 8.19 7.49
CA TYR A 183 -6.26 7.30 6.66
C TYR A 183 -7.73 7.68 6.67
N HIS A 184 -8.34 7.55 5.49
CA HIS A 184 -9.78 7.71 5.34
C HIS A 184 -10.46 6.36 5.25
N TYR A 185 -11.55 6.19 5.97
CA TYR A 185 -12.39 5.01 5.87
C TYR A 185 -13.38 5.16 4.73
N LYS A 186 -13.66 4.05 4.04
CA LYS A 186 -14.67 4.01 3.00
C LYS A 186 -16.04 3.74 3.61
N PRO A 187 -17.05 4.59 3.40
CA PRO A 187 -18.42 4.29 3.83
C PRO A 187 -19.07 3.19 2.98
N TYR A 188 -18.57 2.96 1.75
CA TYR A 188 -19.09 1.92 0.85
C TYR A 188 -17.99 0.89 0.52
N PRO A 189 -18.33 -0.42 0.42
CA PRO A 189 -17.38 -1.49 0.10
C PRO A 189 -17.08 -1.57 -1.41
N VAL A 190 -16.82 -0.43 -2.05
CA VAL A 190 -16.58 -0.31 -3.50
C VAL A 190 -15.34 0.51 -3.79
N CYS A 191 -15.00 0.64 -5.07
CA CYS A 191 -13.96 1.55 -5.51
C CYS A 191 -14.30 3.00 -5.13
N ARG A 192 -13.28 3.76 -4.65
CA ARG A 192 -13.48 5.13 -4.17
C ARG A 192 -14.10 6.07 -5.22
N TYR A 193 -13.79 5.87 -6.48
CA TYR A 193 -14.35 6.66 -7.58
C TYR A 193 -15.87 6.57 -7.70
N LEU A 194 -16.48 5.53 -7.12
CA LEU A 194 -17.93 5.35 -7.13
C LEU A 194 -18.62 6.00 -5.92
N HIS A 195 -17.90 6.48 -4.91
CA HIS A 195 -18.53 7.00 -3.69
C HIS A 195 -19.41 8.22 -3.96
N SER A 196 -18.92 9.19 -4.76
CA SER A 196 -19.73 10.36 -5.11
C SER A 196 -21.00 10.02 -5.90
N VAL A 197 -20.93 8.98 -6.74
CA VAL A 197 -22.11 8.47 -7.47
C VAL A 197 -23.11 7.84 -6.52
N LEU A 198 -22.62 7.05 -5.54
CA LEU A 198 -23.48 6.44 -4.53
C LEU A 198 -24.10 7.47 -3.59
N ASP A 199 -23.34 8.49 -3.20
CA ASP A 199 -23.88 9.61 -2.40
C ASP A 199 -24.96 10.36 -3.17
N ALA A 200 -24.74 10.68 -4.44
CA ALA A 200 -25.75 11.33 -5.29
C ALA A 200 -26.99 10.46 -5.45
N PHE A 201 -26.83 9.15 -5.64
CA PHE A 201 -27.95 8.21 -5.72
C PHE A 201 -28.74 8.16 -4.41
N ALA A 202 -28.07 8.10 -3.26
CA ALA A 202 -28.72 8.10 -1.95
C ALA A 202 -29.55 9.39 -1.72
N ILE A 203 -28.99 10.55 -2.09
CA ILE A 203 -29.69 11.85 -2.00
C ILE A 203 -30.95 11.87 -2.90
N LEU A 204 -30.84 11.35 -4.12
CA LEU A 204 -31.98 11.28 -5.04
C LEU A 204 -33.06 10.32 -4.52
N GLN A 205 -32.67 9.16 -3.98
CA GLN A 205 -33.58 8.19 -3.40
C GLN A 205 -34.34 8.77 -2.18
N GLU A 206 -33.62 9.47 -1.30
CA GLU A 206 -34.22 10.15 -0.15
C GLU A 206 -35.22 11.25 -0.59
N LYS A 207 -34.85 11.99 -1.62
CA LYS A 207 -35.70 13.11 -2.13
C LYS A 207 -36.95 12.65 -2.88
N TYR A 208 -36.87 11.59 -3.66
CA TYR A 208 -37.89 11.19 -4.60
C TYR A 208 -38.59 9.88 -4.23
N HIS A 209 -38.08 9.13 -3.24
CA HIS A 209 -38.67 7.90 -2.68
C HIS A 209 -39.01 6.83 -3.74
N PHE A 210 -38.17 6.69 -4.78
CA PHE A 210 -38.34 5.69 -5.83
C PHE A 210 -37.88 4.30 -5.39
N SER A 211 -38.47 3.26 -5.98
CA SER A 211 -38.02 1.87 -5.83
C SER A 211 -37.11 1.45 -6.98
N PRO A 212 -36.29 0.39 -6.83
CA PRO A 212 -35.42 -0.09 -7.89
C PRO A 212 -36.13 -0.38 -9.21
N GLU A 213 -37.38 -0.83 -9.16
CA GLU A 213 -38.20 -1.19 -10.34
C GLU A 213 -38.64 0.04 -11.16
N GLN A 214 -38.56 1.22 -10.59
CA GLN A 214 -38.89 2.49 -11.25
C GLN A 214 -37.69 3.12 -11.96
N ILE A 215 -36.47 2.50 -11.85
CA ILE A 215 -35.27 3.00 -12.48
C ILE A 215 -35.17 2.40 -13.88
N GLU A 216 -35.25 3.23 -14.90
CA GLU A 216 -35.07 2.84 -16.30
C GLU A 216 -33.58 2.87 -16.69
N ALA A 217 -32.85 3.89 -16.29
CA ALA A 217 -31.44 4.05 -16.59
C ALA A 217 -30.72 4.91 -15.53
N ILE A 218 -29.41 4.73 -15.41
CA ILE A 218 -28.52 5.55 -14.59
C ILE A 218 -27.38 6.05 -15.47
N ASP A 219 -27.33 7.35 -15.71
CA ASP A 219 -26.24 8.01 -16.43
C ASP A 219 -25.37 8.77 -15.43
N CYS A 220 -24.05 8.51 -15.47
CA CYS A 220 -23.05 9.14 -14.61
C CYS A 220 -22.10 10.01 -15.45
N HIS A 221 -22.08 11.30 -15.17
CA HIS A 221 -21.22 12.28 -15.85
C HIS A 221 -20.12 12.84 -14.94
#